data_9f5fbcc729ea6880184ecab54a07cbc1
#
_entry.id   9f5fbcc729ea6880184ecab54a07cbc1
#
_cell.length_a   1.000
_cell.length_b   1.000
_cell.length_c   1.000
_cell.angle_alpha   90.00
_cell.angle_beta   90.00
_cell.angle_gamma   90.00
#
_symmetry.space_group_name_H-M   'P 1'
#
loop_
_entity.id
_entity.type
_entity.pdbx_description
1 polymer ?
#
loop_
_entity_poly.entity_id
_entity_poly.type
_entity_poly.pdbx_seq_one_letter_code
_entity_poly.pdbx_strand_id
1 'polypeptide(L)'
;MVTLINKINTLFFMLIAVVVLLAMKKASKKPVVIGYVTGYNGLIDPETINAKQLTHINYAFVNVKNNQAYLDNEKRDTENFKRLNSLKQKNPALQLLISIGGWSWSENFSNAVLTDSLRKNFAASAVNIIRKHQLDGVDIDWEYPGMPGEAGNVYRPDDKQNFTLMFEAIRKELDVLEKETGKKKWLTTATGGFPSFLTTTDMGKAQQYLDFINLMTYDYYPWKVAGHHTNLFESKMYPSDNSADKAIKAYIEAGVPASKIVMGIAFYGKGLKLTSNSEIGLGDSLASSGYQSGKGFTFLKDSLINKKGFVAFKDDDAKAPYLFNTETKQFITYDDEWSVANKCEYVLKNKLGGVMFWEYHSDKKGYLLEQITKSFK
;
A
#
# COMPACT_ATOMS: atom_id res chain seq x y z
N MET A 1 -23.69 62.51 -3.45
CA MET A 1 -24.19 61.38 -4.24
C MET A 1 -23.05 60.50 -4.78
N VAL A 2 -22.01 61.05 -5.40
CA VAL A 2 -20.86 60.30 -5.96
C VAL A 2 -20.06 59.51 -4.91
N THR A 3 -19.86 60.06 -3.71
CA THR A 3 -19.12 59.41 -2.59
C THR A 3 -19.84 58.21 -2.00
N LEU A 4 -21.16 58.12 -2.06
CA LEU A 4 -21.94 57.01 -1.56
C LEU A 4 -21.90 55.83 -2.56
N ILE A 5 -21.94 56.13 -3.86
CA ILE A 5 -21.84 55.11 -4.92
C ILE A 5 -20.47 54.43 -4.92
N ASN A 6 -19.38 55.18 -4.69
CA ASN A 6 -18.02 54.60 -4.59
C ASN A 6 -17.86 53.71 -3.38
N LYS A 7 -18.48 54.01 -2.23
CA LYS A 7 -18.44 53.16 -1.04
C LYS A 7 -19.23 51.86 -1.25
N ILE A 8 -20.37 51.91 -1.93
CA ILE A 8 -21.18 50.70 -2.23
C ILE A 8 -20.44 49.78 -3.20
N ASN A 9 -19.80 50.35 -4.25
CA ASN A 9 -19.00 49.56 -5.18
C ASN A 9 -17.79 48.91 -4.50
N THR A 10 -17.10 49.61 -3.60
CA THR A 10 -15.95 49.04 -2.86
C THR A 10 -16.39 47.90 -1.94
N LEU A 11 -17.55 48.05 -1.26
CA LEU A 11 -18.09 46.98 -0.42
C LEU A 11 -18.51 45.75 -1.23
N PHE A 12 -19.09 45.95 -2.42
CA PHE A 12 -19.51 44.87 -3.31
C PHE A 12 -18.32 44.12 -3.89
N PHE A 13 -17.22 44.80 -4.27
CA PHE A 13 -15.98 44.16 -4.69
C PHE A 13 -15.28 43.42 -3.55
N MET A 14 -15.29 43.94 -2.33
CA MET A 14 -14.77 43.21 -1.16
C MET A 14 -15.60 41.96 -0.86
N LEU A 15 -16.93 42.03 -0.98
CA LEU A 15 -17.79 40.86 -0.74
C LEU A 15 -17.57 39.76 -1.80
N ILE A 16 -17.41 40.14 -3.07
CA ILE A 16 -17.08 39.20 -4.15
C ILE A 16 -15.69 38.60 -3.95
N ALA A 17 -14.69 39.37 -3.53
CA ALA A 17 -13.35 38.85 -3.21
C ALA A 17 -13.35 37.88 -2.04
N VAL A 18 -14.15 38.13 -1.01
CA VAL A 18 -14.30 37.22 0.14
C VAL A 18 -15.03 35.92 -0.27
N VAL A 19 -16.08 36.04 -1.09
CA VAL A 19 -16.80 34.85 -1.62
C VAL A 19 -15.91 34.02 -2.53
N VAL A 20 -15.09 34.67 -3.38
CA VAL A 20 -14.12 33.97 -4.25
C VAL A 20 -13.01 33.30 -3.41
N LEU A 21 -12.50 33.95 -2.35
CA LEU A 21 -11.53 33.39 -1.42
C LEU A 21 -12.11 32.23 -0.59
N LEU A 22 -13.39 32.27 -0.23
CA LEU A 22 -14.10 31.17 0.44
C LEU A 22 -14.40 30.01 -0.51
N ALA A 23 -14.69 30.28 -1.78
CA ALA A 23 -14.89 29.25 -2.82
C ALA A 23 -13.57 28.57 -3.23
N MET A 24 -12.42 29.18 -2.99
CA MET A 24 -11.08 28.60 -3.24
C MET A 24 -10.54 27.75 -2.09
N LYS A 25 -11.30 27.47 -1.03
CA LYS A 25 -11.01 26.30 -0.17
C LYS A 25 -11.25 25.06 -1.04
N LYS A 26 -10.23 24.71 -1.83
CA LYS A 26 -10.17 23.44 -2.56
C LYS A 26 -10.51 22.35 -1.55
N ALA A 27 -11.67 21.73 -1.69
CA ALA A 27 -12.05 20.64 -0.80
C ALA A 27 -10.86 19.68 -0.75
N SER A 28 -10.30 19.44 0.41
CA SER A 28 -9.16 18.53 0.55
C SER A 28 -9.60 17.20 0.00
N LYS A 29 -8.89 16.71 -1.03
CA LYS A 29 -9.21 15.41 -1.63
C LYS A 29 -9.16 14.37 -0.50
N LYS A 30 -10.25 13.64 -0.29
CA LYS A 30 -10.27 12.58 0.73
C LYS A 30 -9.15 11.59 0.47
N PRO A 31 -8.45 11.11 1.53
CA PRO A 31 -7.44 10.08 1.37
C PRO A 31 -7.99 8.84 0.68
N VAL A 32 -7.18 8.20 -0.15
CA VAL A 32 -7.54 6.91 -0.76
C VAL A 32 -7.44 5.79 0.27
N VAL A 33 -8.26 4.75 0.08
CA VAL A 33 -8.22 3.49 0.84
C VAL A 33 -8.11 2.37 -0.18
N ILE A 34 -6.92 1.77 -0.27
CA ILE A 34 -6.58 0.75 -1.27
C ILE A 34 -6.48 -0.61 -0.58
N GLY A 35 -7.32 -1.57 -0.96
CA GLY A 35 -7.26 -2.93 -0.45
C GLY A 35 -6.62 -3.89 -1.47
N TYR A 36 -5.60 -4.63 -1.06
CA TYR A 36 -5.11 -5.76 -1.84
C TYR A 36 -6.02 -6.96 -1.60
N VAL A 37 -6.53 -7.56 -2.67
CA VAL A 37 -7.43 -8.72 -2.63
C VAL A 37 -6.78 -9.87 -3.39
N THR A 38 -6.51 -10.96 -2.69
CA THR A 38 -5.79 -12.11 -3.25
C THR A 38 -6.69 -12.98 -4.13
N GLY A 39 -6.26 -13.24 -5.37
CA GLY A 39 -6.98 -14.08 -6.32
C GLY A 39 -6.51 -15.53 -6.38
N TYR A 40 -5.31 -15.84 -5.82
CA TYR A 40 -4.73 -17.17 -5.90
C TYR A 40 -5.36 -18.19 -4.94
N ASN A 41 -6.11 -17.72 -3.93
CA ASN A 41 -6.79 -18.58 -2.95
C ASN A 41 -8.12 -19.17 -3.46
N GLY A 42 -8.51 -18.93 -4.72
CA GLY A 42 -9.74 -19.42 -5.31
C GLY A 42 -10.65 -18.31 -5.83
N LEU A 43 -11.94 -18.60 -5.90
CA LEU A 43 -12.93 -17.63 -6.33
C LEU A 43 -13.29 -16.67 -5.21
N ILE A 44 -13.20 -15.37 -5.50
CA ILE A 44 -13.53 -14.30 -4.57
C ILE A 44 -15.06 -14.24 -4.41
N ASP A 45 -15.53 -14.20 -3.15
CA ASP A 45 -16.91 -13.89 -2.83
C ASP A 45 -17.09 -12.37 -2.65
N PRO A 46 -17.75 -11.66 -3.58
CA PRO A 46 -17.92 -10.22 -3.52
C PRO A 46 -18.78 -9.76 -2.33
N GLU A 47 -19.61 -10.64 -1.74
CA GLU A 47 -20.41 -10.28 -0.57
C GLU A 47 -19.55 -10.11 0.69
N THR A 48 -18.35 -10.68 0.72
CA THR A 48 -17.40 -10.50 1.83
C THR A 48 -16.64 -9.18 1.76
N ILE A 49 -16.77 -8.41 0.67
CA ILE A 49 -16.05 -7.16 0.44
C ILE A 49 -16.96 -5.96 0.65
N ASN A 50 -16.62 -5.12 1.63
CA ASN A 50 -17.30 -3.85 1.84
C ASN A 50 -16.77 -2.77 0.87
N ALA A 51 -17.26 -2.80 -0.36
CA ALA A 51 -16.83 -1.90 -1.43
C ALA A 51 -17.00 -0.41 -1.08
N LYS A 52 -17.96 -0.04 -0.21
CA LYS A 52 -18.22 1.36 0.18
C LYS A 52 -17.11 1.96 1.05
N GLN A 53 -16.28 1.12 1.67
CA GLN A 53 -15.14 1.56 2.48
C GLN A 53 -13.83 1.65 1.70
N LEU A 54 -13.84 1.26 0.42
CA LEU A 54 -12.67 1.24 -0.47
C LEU A 54 -12.78 2.29 -1.57
N THR A 55 -11.65 2.86 -1.95
CA THR A 55 -11.53 3.66 -3.17
C THR A 55 -10.95 2.84 -4.32
N HIS A 56 -10.04 1.92 -4.01
CA HIS A 56 -9.37 1.05 -4.97
C HIS A 56 -9.29 -0.39 -4.43
N ILE A 57 -9.33 -1.34 -5.34
CA ILE A 57 -8.94 -2.73 -5.10
C ILE A 57 -7.79 -3.04 -6.05
N ASN A 58 -6.68 -3.53 -5.51
CA ASN A 58 -5.58 -4.11 -6.26
C ASN A 58 -5.72 -5.63 -6.22
N TYR A 59 -6.02 -6.24 -7.38
CA TYR A 59 -6.13 -7.70 -7.50
C TYR A 59 -4.75 -8.34 -7.47
N ALA A 60 -4.44 -9.09 -6.46
CA ALA A 60 -3.15 -9.73 -6.24
C ALA A 60 -3.24 -11.24 -6.52
N PHE A 61 -2.55 -11.78 -7.53
CA PHE A 61 -1.61 -11.09 -8.41
C PHE A 61 -1.76 -11.55 -9.88
N VAL A 62 -1.18 -10.75 -10.78
CA VAL A 62 -0.89 -11.14 -12.16
C VAL A 62 0.61 -11.45 -12.25
N ASN A 63 1.00 -12.53 -12.93
CA ASN A 63 2.38 -12.98 -13.05
C ASN A 63 3.13 -12.27 -14.20
N VAL A 64 4.46 -12.40 -14.22
CA VAL A 64 5.33 -12.02 -15.34
C VAL A 64 5.92 -13.28 -15.96
N LYS A 65 5.53 -13.61 -17.19
CA LYS A 65 6.00 -14.79 -17.91
C LYS A 65 6.30 -14.45 -19.36
N ASN A 66 7.41 -14.95 -19.89
CA ASN A 66 7.84 -14.67 -21.27
C ASN A 66 7.89 -13.16 -21.60
N ASN A 67 8.36 -12.35 -20.64
CA ASN A 67 8.44 -10.89 -20.72
C ASN A 67 7.08 -10.18 -20.91
N GLN A 68 6.01 -10.78 -20.43
CA GLN A 68 4.64 -10.24 -20.50
C GLN A 68 3.91 -10.40 -19.16
N ALA A 69 2.94 -9.52 -18.91
CA ALA A 69 1.94 -9.74 -17.87
C ALA A 69 1.08 -10.96 -18.26
N TYR A 70 0.91 -11.89 -17.34
CA TYR A 70 0.34 -13.20 -17.59
C TYR A 70 -0.63 -13.63 -16.49
N LEU A 71 -1.84 -14.05 -16.88
CA LEU A 71 -2.81 -14.63 -15.94
C LEU A 71 -2.46 -16.11 -15.71
N ASP A 72 -1.98 -16.44 -14.51
CA ASP A 72 -1.55 -17.79 -14.17
C ASP A 72 -2.68 -18.82 -14.27
N ASN A 73 -3.89 -18.40 -13.92
CA ASN A 73 -5.11 -19.18 -14.13
C ASN A 73 -6.19 -18.31 -14.76
N GLU A 74 -6.19 -18.23 -16.10
CA GLU A 74 -7.08 -17.33 -16.85
C GLU A 74 -8.56 -17.53 -16.53
N LYS A 75 -9.02 -18.79 -16.32
CA LYS A 75 -10.43 -19.08 -16.01
C LYS A 75 -10.81 -18.51 -14.65
N ARG A 76 -10.00 -18.76 -13.61
CA ARG A 76 -10.23 -18.25 -12.26
C ARG A 76 -10.14 -16.73 -12.22
N ASP A 77 -9.10 -16.17 -12.83
CA ASP A 77 -8.80 -14.75 -12.78
C ASP A 77 -9.89 -13.95 -13.54
N THR A 78 -10.34 -14.45 -14.70
CA THR A 78 -11.48 -13.86 -15.44
C THR A 78 -12.76 -13.83 -14.61
N GLU A 79 -13.09 -14.92 -13.92
CA GLU A 79 -14.26 -14.97 -13.05
C GLU A 79 -14.12 -14.02 -11.85
N ASN A 80 -12.93 -13.93 -11.24
CA ASN A 80 -12.64 -12.99 -10.16
C ASN A 80 -12.79 -11.53 -10.62
N PHE A 81 -12.28 -11.16 -11.79
CA PHE A 81 -12.47 -9.82 -12.34
C PHE A 81 -13.94 -9.47 -12.55
N LYS A 82 -14.75 -10.41 -13.05
CA LYS A 82 -16.19 -10.23 -13.19
C LYS A 82 -16.87 -9.99 -11.84
N ARG A 83 -16.53 -10.80 -10.82
CA ARG A 83 -17.05 -10.67 -9.46
C ARG A 83 -16.65 -9.35 -8.81
N LEU A 84 -15.40 -8.94 -8.96
CA LEU A 84 -14.94 -7.65 -8.44
C LEU A 84 -15.60 -6.47 -9.17
N ASN A 85 -15.78 -6.55 -10.50
CA ASN A 85 -16.51 -5.51 -11.24
C ASN A 85 -17.97 -5.35 -10.77
N SER A 86 -18.62 -6.42 -10.28
CA SER A 86 -19.98 -6.32 -9.73
C SER A 86 -20.07 -5.42 -8.51
N LEU A 87 -18.95 -5.23 -7.77
CA LEU A 87 -18.90 -4.33 -6.62
C LEU A 87 -19.12 -2.86 -6.99
N LYS A 88 -18.90 -2.48 -8.26
CA LYS A 88 -19.21 -1.13 -8.77
C LYS A 88 -20.71 -0.82 -8.75
N GLN A 89 -21.58 -1.83 -8.67
CA GLN A 89 -23.01 -1.61 -8.41
C GLN A 89 -23.26 -1.06 -7.00
N LYS A 90 -22.45 -1.48 -6.02
CA LYS A 90 -22.51 -1.00 -4.62
C LYS A 90 -21.71 0.30 -4.41
N ASN A 91 -20.63 0.50 -5.18
CA ASN A 91 -19.78 1.70 -5.18
C ASN A 91 -19.32 2.04 -6.61
N PRO A 92 -20.05 2.87 -7.37
CA PRO A 92 -19.69 3.24 -8.74
C PRO A 92 -18.34 3.97 -8.88
N ALA A 93 -17.81 4.54 -7.79
CA ALA A 93 -16.52 5.23 -7.78
C ALA A 93 -15.33 4.28 -7.52
N LEU A 94 -15.58 3.01 -7.20
CA LEU A 94 -14.54 2.01 -6.93
C LEU A 94 -13.67 1.78 -8.17
N GLN A 95 -12.37 1.81 -7.98
CA GLN A 95 -11.38 1.52 -9.02
C GLN A 95 -10.80 0.11 -8.83
N LEU A 96 -10.68 -0.65 -9.90
CA LEU A 96 -10.16 -2.01 -9.89
C LEU A 96 -8.88 -2.07 -10.72
N LEU A 97 -7.75 -2.37 -10.08
CA LEU A 97 -6.46 -2.51 -10.73
C LEU A 97 -6.00 -3.97 -10.66
N ILE A 98 -5.23 -4.40 -11.65
CA ILE A 98 -4.40 -5.59 -11.52
C ILE A 98 -3.10 -5.19 -10.83
N SER A 99 -2.66 -5.97 -9.83
CA SER A 99 -1.31 -5.89 -9.27
C SER A 99 -0.46 -6.97 -9.91
N ILE A 100 0.67 -6.56 -10.53
CA ILE A 100 1.57 -7.46 -11.26
C ILE A 100 2.80 -7.67 -10.41
N GLY A 101 3.16 -8.93 -10.12
CA GLY A 101 4.32 -9.31 -9.33
C GLY A 101 3.99 -9.83 -7.95
N GLY A 102 4.42 -9.12 -6.90
CA GLY A 102 4.47 -9.58 -5.52
C GLY A 102 5.70 -10.43 -5.25
N TRP A 103 5.88 -10.85 -3.99
CA TRP A 103 7.09 -11.57 -3.55
C TRP A 103 7.47 -12.74 -4.45
N SER A 104 6.53 -13.65 -4.71
CA SER A 104 6.80 -14.92 -5.43
C SER A 104 6.75 -14.80 -6.95
N TRP A 105 6.33 -13.67 -7.52
CA TRP A 105 6.21 -13.50 -8.98
C TRP A 105 7.00 -12.31 -9.52
N SER A 106 8.02 -11.88 -8.79
CA SER A 106 8.95 -10.81 -9.21
C SER A 106 10.19 -11.31 -9.96
N GLU A 107 10.38 -12.62 -10.10
CA GLU A 107 11.57 -13.26 -10.67
C GLU A 107 11.92 -12.79 -12.10
N ASN A 108 10.90 -12.45 -12.91
CA ASN A 108 11.08 -12.18 -14.34
C ASN A 108 11.03 -10.70 -14.72
N PHE A 109 10.81 -9.78 -13.79
CA PHE A 109 10.71 -8.35 -14.11
C PHE A 109 11.96 -7.78 -14.77
N SER A 110 13.13 -8.03 -14.20
CA SER A 110 14.40 -7.52 -14.71
C SER A 110 14.66 -7.94 -16.19
N ASN A 111 14.17 -9.13 -16.58
CA ASN A 111 14.21 -9.59 -17.97
C ASN A 111 13.15 -8.88 -18.83
N ALA A 112 11.91 -8.77 -18.31
CA ALA A 112 10.78 -8.23 -19.05
C ALA A 112 10.93 -6.74 -19.39
N VAL A 113 11.79 -6.01 -18.66
CA VAL A 113 11.97 -4.56 -18.84
C VAL A 113 13.37 -4.16 -19.36
N LEU A 114 14.20 -5.13 -19.72
CA LEU A 114 15.61 -4.93 -20.05
C LEU A 114 15.83 -4.00 -21.26
N THR A 115 15.02 -4.10 -22.30
CA THR A 115 15.12 -3.28 -23.51
C THR A 115 13.84 -2.49 -23.77
N ASP A 116 13.91 -1.46 -24.61
CA ASP A 116 12.74 -0.66 -25.01
C ASP A 116 11.64 -1.54 -25.64
N SER A 117 12.02 -2.47 -26.52
CA SER A 117 11.05 -3.40 -27.12
C SER A 117 10.36 -4.29 -26.08
N LEU A 118 11.11 -4.81 -25.09
CA LEU A 118 10.56 -5.64 -24.03
C LEU A 118 9.64 -4.83 -23.13
N ARG A 119 10.01 -3.61 -22.74
CA ARG A 119 9.14 -2.71 -21.95
C ARG A 119 7.83 -2.40 -22.66
N LYS A 120 7.87 -2.12 -23.97
CA LYS A 120 6.66 -1.90 -24.79
C LYS A 120 5.78 -3.14 -24.84
N ASN A 121 6.37 -4.32 -25.04
CA ASN A 121 5.64 -5.59 -25.03
C ASN A 121 4.98 -5.88 -23.67
N PHE A 122 5.73 -5.69 -22.57
CA PHE A 122 5.21 -5.82 -21.22
C PHE A 122 4.04 -4.85 -20.96
N ALA A 123 4.21 -3.57 -21.30
CA ALA A 123 3.19 -2.56 -21.13
C ALA A 123 1.91 -2.89 -21.91
N ALA A 124 2.04 -3.25 -23.17
CA ALA A 124 0.91 -3.65 -24.02
C ALA A 124 0.18 -4.88 -23.46
N SER A 125 0.90 -5.89 -22.95
CA SER A 125 0.29 -7.09 -22.35
C SER A 125 -0.51 -6.76 -21.11
N ALA A 126 0.03 -5.91 -20.21
CA ALA A 126 -0.67 -5.44 -19.00
C ALA A 126 -1.94 -4.67 -19.34
N VAL A 127 -1.85 -3.71 -20.28
CA VAL A 127 -3.00 -2.91 -20.70
C VAL A 127 -4.06 -3.74 -21.45
N ASN A 128 -3.66 -4.76 -22.20
CA ASN A 128 -4.60 -5.68 -22.83
C ASN A 128 -5.43 -6.47 -21.83
N ILE A 129 -4.85 -6.88 -20.68
CA ILE A 129 -5.62 -7.52 -19.61
C ILE A 129 -6.70 -6.57 -19.09
N ILE A 130 -6.35 -5.34 -18.75
CA ILE A 130 -7.33 -4.38 -18.20
C ILE A 130 -8.37 -3.96 -19.24
N ARG A 131 -8.01 -3.86 -20.53
CA ARG A 131 -8.95 -3.60 -21.63
C ARG A 131 -9.95 -4.76 -21.77
N LYS A 132 -9.47 -6.00 -21.85
CA LYS A 132 -10.28 -7.21 -22.00
C LYS A 132 -11.30 -7.36 -20.85
N HIS A 133 -10.89 -7.08 -19.63
CA HIS A 133 -11.69 -7.30 -18.42
C HIS A 133 -12.33 -6.01 -17.87
N GLN A 134 -12.27 -4.89 -18.60
CA GLN A 134 -12.88 -3.60 -18.23
C GLN A 134 -12.44 -3.10 -16.85
N LEU A 135 -11.13 -3.22 -16.56
CA LEU A 135 -10.54 -2.76 -15.32
C LEU A 135 -10.03 -1.31 -15.45
N ASP A 136 -9.64 -0.72 -14.33
CA ASP A 136 -9.40 0.71 -14.26
C ASP A 136 -7.91 1.08 -14.22
N GLY A 137 -7.00 0.11 -14.08
CA GLY A 137 -5.57 0.42 -14.07
C GLY A 137 -4.65 -0.75 -13.76
N VAL A 138 -3.38 -0.39 -13.63
CA VAL A 138 -2.27 -1.31 -13.36
C VAL A 138 -1.55 -0.83 -12.10
N ASP A 139 -1.26 -1.77 -11.21
CA ASP A 139 -0.33 -1.65 -10.09
C ASP A 139 0.88 -2.53 -10.36
N ILE A 140 2.07 -2.08 -10.05
CA ILE A 140 3.30 -2.87 -10.18
C ILE A 140 3.85 -3.15 -8.79
N ASP A 141 4.06 -4.41 -8.49
CA ASP A 141 4.64 -4.88 -7.23
C ASP A 141 5.91 -5.70 -7.52
N TRP A 142 7.00 -4.99 -7.87
CA TRP A 142 8.29 -5.61 -8.17
C TRP A 142 9.18 -5.64 -6.93
N GLU A 143 9.45 -6.85 -6.43
CA GLU A 143 10.20 -7.08 -5.18
C GLU A 143 11.51 -7.88 -5.44
N TYR A 144 12.65 -7.20 -5.80
CA TYR A 144 12.81 -5.75 -5.88
C TYR A 144 13.66 -5.37 -7.10
N PRO A 145 13.51 -4.17 -7.68
CA PRO A 145 14.39 -3.69 -8.74
C PRO A 145 15.81 -3.42 -8.20
N GLY A 146 16.82 -4.01 -8.84
CA GLY A 146 18.22 -3.77 -8.56
C GLY A 146 18.74 -4.30 -7.22
N MET A 147 17.94 -5.06 -6.48
CA MET A 147 18.32 -5.66 -5.20
C MET A 147 17.67 -7.04 -4.98
N PRO A 148 18.21 -7.86 -4.09
CA PRO A 148 17.63 -9.18 -3.79
C PRO A 148 16.18 -9.09 -3.32
N GLY A 149 15.33 -9.99 -3.84
CA GLY A 149 13.99 -10.32 -3.36
C GLY A 149 13.92 -11.78 -2.93
N GLU A 150 12.88 -12.51 -3.38
CA GLU A 150 12.80 -13.96 -3.19
C GLU A 150 14.00 -14.67 -3.84
N ALA A 151 14.40 -15.78 -3.26
CA ALA A 151 15.54 -16.56 -3.76
C ALA A 151 15.28 -17.00 -5.22
N GLY A 152 16.20 -16.66 -6.11
CA GLY A 152 16.08 -16.95 -7.55
C GLY A 152 15.65 -15.73 -8.38
N ASN A 153 15.20 -14.65 -7.78
CA ASN A 153 14.86 -13.43 -8.50
C ASN A 153 16.10 -12.86 -9.24
N VAL A 154 15.89 -12.50 -10.50
CA VAL A 154 16.92 -11.82 -11.30
C VAL A 154 16.86 -10.32 -11.00
N TYR A 155 18.00 -9.73 -10.67
CA TYR A 155 18.14 -8.29 -10.48
C TYR A 155 19.45 -7.77 -11.08
N ARG A 156 19.47 -6.51 -11.54
CA ARG A 156 20.61 -5.89 -12.23
C ARG A 156 20.74 -4.42 -11.81
N PRO A 157 21.93 -3.82 -11.89
CA PRO A 157 22.11 -2.38 -11.71
C PRO A 157 21.24 -1.54 -12.66
N ASP A 158 21.01 -2.01 -13.88
CA ASP A 158 20.20 -1.34 -14.91
C ASP A 158 18.71 -1.28 -14.53
N ASP A 159 18.26 -2.09 -13.57
CA ASP A 159 16.88 -2.06 -13.08
C ASP A 159 16.52 -0.70 -12.51
N LYS A 160 17.48 0.05 -11.96
CA LYS A 160 17.28 1.42 -11.48
C LYS A 160 16.67 2.33 -12.56
N GLN A 161 17.22 2.29 -13.77
CA GLN A 161 16.71 3.05 -14.90
C GLN A 161 15.48 2.37 -15.52
N ASN A 162 15.53 1.06 -15.69
CA ASN A 162 14.49 0.28 -16.34
C ASN A 162 13.16 0.32 -15.59
N PHE A 163 13.19 0.42 -14.25
CA PHE A 163 12.01 0.61 -13.41
C PHE A 163 11.25 1.89 -13.78
N THR A 164 11.96 3.01 -13.93
CA THR A 164 11.35 4.28 -14.38
C THR A 164 10.82 4.18 -15.82
N LEU A 165 11.60 3.62 -16.74
CA LEU A 165 11.21 3.49 -18.14
C LEU A 165 10.04 2.51 -18.37
N MET A 166 9.88 1.53 -17.50
CA MET A 166 8.71 0.65 -17.49
C MET A 166 7.43 1.44 -17.21
N PHE A 167 7.44 2.31 -16.21
CA PHE A 167 6.27 3.16 -15.91
C PHE A 167 5.95 4.12 -17.05
N GLU A 168 6.97 4.69 -17.71
CA GLU A 168 6.77 5.51 -18.90
C GLU A 168 6.05 4.72 -19.99
N ALA A 169 6.50 3.48 -20.27
CA ALA A 169 5.89 2.64 -21.29
C ALA A 169 4.43 2.27 -20.94
N ILE A 170 4.17 1.86 -19.68
CA ILE A 170 2.80 1.52 -19.23
C ILE A 170 1.90 2.76 -19.28
N ARG A 171 2.38 3.93 -18.84
CA ARG A 171 1.60 5.18 -18.86
C ARG A 171 1.19 5.55 -20.28
N LYS A 172 2.09 5.43 -21.28
CA LYS A 172 1.77 5.68 -22.69
C LYS A 172 0.62 4.78 -23.19
N GLU A 173 0.66 3.49 -22.88
CA GLU A 173 -0.42 2.56 -23.26
C GLU A 173 -1.73 2.86 -22.53
N LEU A 174 -1.66 3.20 -21.24
CA LEU A 174 -2.83 3.58 -20.45
C LEU A 174 -3.46 4.89 -20.96
N ASP A 175 -2.66 5.87 -21.39
CA ASP A 175 -3.16 7.13 -21.97
C ASP A 175 -3.90 6.89 -23.29
N VAL A 176 -3.48 5.91 -24.09
CA VAL A 176 -4.21 5.46 -25.28
C VAL A 176 -5.57 4.88 -24.86
N LEU A 177 -5.57 3.94 -23.91
CA LEU A 177 -6.81 3.33 -23.43
C LEU A 177 -7.75 4.35 -22.76
N GLU A 178 -7.22 5.35 -22.07
CA GLU A 178 -8.00 6.44 -21.49
C GLU A 178 -8.72 7.25 -22.58
N LYS A 179 -8.05 7.58 -23.68
CA LYS A 179 -8.64 8.26 -24.85
C LYS A 179 -9.71 7.40 -25.52
N GLU A 180 -9.47 6.10 -25.68
CA GLU A 180 -10.43 5.16 -26.26
C GLU A 180 -11.72 5.03 -25.44
N THR A 181 -11.60 5.03 -24.11
CA THR A 181 -12.72 4.75 -23.19
C THR A 181 -13.37 5.99 -22.59
N GLY A 182 -12.72 7.14 -22.68
CA GLY A 182 -13.13 8.38 -22.00
C GLY A 182 -13.05 8.29 -20.46
N LYS A 183 -12.36 7.27 -19.92
CA LYS A 183 -12.25 7.01 -18.48
C LYS A 183 -10.79 6.98 -18.05
N LYS A 184 -10.47 7.70 -16.98
CA LYS A 184 -9.13 7.69 -16.40
C LYS A 184 -8.65 6.26 -16.16
N LYS A 185 -7.37 6.03 -16.46
CA LYS A 185 -6.65 4.79 -16.17
C LYS A 185 -5.53 5.04 -15.15
N TRP A 186 -5.56 4.28 -14.08
CA TRP A 186 -4.65 4.44 -12.95
C TRP A 186 -3.37 3.64 -13.14
N LEU A 187 -2.24 4.23 -12.73
CA LEU A 187 -0.96 3.56 -12.64
C LEU A 187 -0.39 3.77 -11.25
N THR A 188 -0.22 2.68 -10.51
CA THR A 188 0.33 2.68 -9.16
C THR A 188 1.47 1.69 -9.04
N THR A 189 2.20 1.74 -7.94
CA THR A 189 3.23 0.75 -7.62
C THR A 189 3.30 0.51 -6.12
N ALA A 190 3.43 -0.75 -5.70
CA ALA A 190 3.92 -1.09 -4.38
C ALA A 190 5.44 -0.99 -4.38
N THR A 191 6.02 -0.47 -3.30
CA THR A 191 7.47 -0.28 -3.18
C THR A 191 7.94 -0.59 -1.77
N GLY A 192 9.21 -0.95 -1.62
CA GLY A 192 9.81 -1.15 -0.31
C GLY A 192 9.63 0.07 0.59
N GLY A 193 8.99 -0.11 1.73
CA GLY A 193 8.78 0.93 2.74
C GLY A 193 10.03 1.21 3.59
N PHE A 194 11.21 1.21 2.98
CA PHE A 194 12.50 1.40 3.65
C PHE A 194 13.46 2.23 2.78
N PRO A 195 14.33 3.07 3.40
CA PRO A 195 15.20 4.01 2.66
C PRO A 195 16.14 3.37 1.65
N SER A 196 16.62 2.14 1.89
CA SER A 196 17.55 1.46 0.98
C SER A 196 16.95 1.12 -0.39
N PHE A 197 15.62 1.03 -0.52
CA PHE A 197 14.94 0.90 -1.82
C PHE A 197 15.27 2.06 -2.78
N LEU A 198 15.50 3.26 -2.24
CA LEU A 198 15.83 4.45 -3.02
C LEU A 198 17.27 4.43 -3.58
N THR A 199 18.12 3.53 -3.11
CA THR A 199 19.48 3.39 -3.66
C THR A 199 19.45 2.71 -5.03
N THR A 200 18.50 1.81 -5.25
CA THR A 200 18.33 1.02 -6.47
C THR A 200 17.20 1.50 -7.39
N THR A 201 16.55 2.61 -7.04
CA THR A 201 15.47 3.22 -7.83
C THR A 201 15.63 4.73 -7.91
N ASP A 202 15.01 5.37 -8.93
CA ASP A 202 14.90 6.82 -9.07
C ASP A 202 13.44 7.22 -8.92
N MET A 203 12.94 7.20 -7.68
CA MET A 203 11.52 7.46 -7.39
C MET A 203 11.12 8.90 -7.71
N GLY A 204 12.05 9.86 -7.63
CA GLY A 204 11.82 11.24 -8.04
C GLY A 204 11.48 11.38 -9.53
N LYS A 205 12.04 10.51 -10.38
CA LYS A 205 11.67 10.43 -11.80
C LYS A 205 10.46 9.52 -12.03
N ALA A 206 10.41 8.36 -11.41
CA ALA A 206 9.34 7.38 -11.60
C ALA A 206 7.96 7.95 -11.23
N GLN A 207 7.88 8.76 -10.16
CA GLN A 207 6.62 9.35 -9.69
C GLN A 207 5.89 10.21 -10.74
N GLN A 208 6.56 10.69 -11.79
CA GLN A 208 5.93 11.50 -12.83
C GLN A 208 4.88 10.72 -13.62
N TYR A 209 5.06 9.42 -13.75
CA TYR A 209 4.16 8.50 -14.46
C TYR A 209 3.10 7.88 -13.56
N LEU A 210 3.26 7.96 -12.24
CA LEU A 210 2.45 7.28 -11.24
C LEU A 210 1.37 8.18 -10.66
N ASP A 211 0.21 7.60 -10.38
CA ASP A 211 -0.87 8.25 -9.63
C ASP A 211 -0.64 8.13 -8.12
N PHE A 212 -0.25 6.93 -7.65
CA PHE A 212 0.08 6.65 -6.25
C PHE A 212 1.29 5.73 -6.15
N ILE A 213 1.97 5.82 -5.00
CA ILE A 213 3.09 4.99 -4.59
C ILE A 213 2.71 4.37 -3.25
N ASN A 214 2.44 3.07 -3.26
CA ASN A 214 1.97 2.28 -2.14
C ASN A 214 3.19 1.80 -1.35
N LEU A 215 3.60 2.51 -0.29
CA LEU A 215 4.75 2.11 0.50
C LEU A 215 4.39 0.91 1.38
N MET A 216 5.06 -0.19 1.21
CA MET A 216 4.97 -1.38 2.07
C MET A 216 5.66 -1.11 3.40
N THR A 217 5.04 -0.25 4.23
CA THR A 217 5.52 0.15 5.56
C THR A 217 5.22 -0.93 6.60
N TYR A 218 5.57 -2.15 6.24
CA TYR A 218 5.48 -3.36 7.05
C TYR A 218 6.56 -4.36 6.64
N ASP A 219 6.62 -5.51 7.32
CA ASP A 219 7.64 -6.52 7.17
C ASP A 219 9.05 -6.03 7.55
N TYR A 220 9.12 -5.01 8.39
CA TYR A 220 10.36 -4.60 9.02
C TYR A 220 10.88 -5.73 9.91
N TYR A 221 12.16 -6.04 9.79
CA TYR A 221 12.74 -7.18 10.45
C TYR A 221 13.92 -6.78 11.34
N PRO A 222 13.76 -6.81 12.66
CA PRO A 222 14.89 -6.69 13.55
C PRO A 222 15.60 -8.05 13.68
N TRP A 223 16.67 -8.24 12.95
CA TRP A 223 17.35 -9.54 12.77
C TRP A 223 17.88 -10.21 14.04
N LYS A 224 18.01 -9.47 15.17
CA LYS A 224 18.66 -9.98 16.39
C LYS A 224 17.76 -10.03 17.60
N VAL A 225 16.75 -9.19 17.65
CA VAL A 225 15.87 -8.99 18.80
C VAL A 225 14.41 -8.93 18.39
N ALA A 226 13.50 -9.14 19.33
CA ALA A 226 12.08 -8.94 19.10
C ALA A 226 11.78 -7.45 18.85
N GLY A 227 11.15 -7.15 17.75
CA GLY A 227 10.80 -5.80 17.35
C GLY A 227 9.52 -5.76 16.51
N HIS A 228 9.12 -4.57 16.16
CA HIS A 228 7.92 -4.34 15.37
C HIS A 228 8.17 -4.54 13.89
N HIS A 229 7.20 -5.17 13.20
CA HIS A 229 7.26 -5.29 11.73
C HIS A 229 6.50 -4.20 10.99
N THR A 230 5.75 -3.33 11.71
CA THR A 230 4.86 -2.33 11.08
C THR A 230 4.73 -1.06 11.93
N ASN A 231 5.81 -0.64 12.57
CA ASN A 231 5.86 0.54 13.43
C ASN A 231 5.76 1.85 12.65
N LEU A 232 5.02 2.82 13.22
CA LEU A 232 4.91 4.17 12.66
C LEU A 232 6.21 4.95 12.87
N PHE A 233 6.77 4.91 14.08
CA PHE A 233 8.03 5.56 14.48
C PHE A 233 9.05 4.53 14.97
N GLU A 234 10.28 4.97 15.19
CA GLU A 234 11.33 4.14 15.78
C GLU A 234 11.00 3.88 17.26
N SER A 235 11.26 2.66 17.73
CA SER A 235 11.15 2.29 19.13
C SER A 235 12.40 2.77 19.89
N LYS A 236 12.25 3.11 21.16
CA LYS A 236 13.38 3.34 22.08
C LYS A 236 13.85 2.07 22.78
N MET A 237 13.08 0.99 22.67
CA MET A 237 13.34 -0.28 23.36
C MET A 237 14.37 -1.17 22.64
N TYR A 238 14.59 -0.93 21.34
CA TYR A 238 15.56 -1.66 20.53
C TYR A 238 16.04 -0.81 19.34
N PRO A 239 17.26 -1.02 18.82
CA PRO A 239 17.71 -0.37 17.60
C PRO A 239 16.86 -0.80 16.40
N SER A 240 16.25 0.15 15.72
CA SER A 240 15.46 -0.09 14.51
C SER A 240 16.02 0.74 13.35
N ASP A 241 16.23 0.09 12.20
CA ASP A 241 16.68 0.78 10.99
C ASP A 241 15.50 1.35 10.19
N ASN A 242 14.28 0.86 10.43
CA ASN A 242 13.11 1.15 9.64
C ASN A 242 11.89 1.54 10.49
N SER A 243 11.13 2.49 9.95
CA SER A 243 9.79 2.89 10.40
C SER A 243 9.03 3.51 9.24
N ALA A 244 7.71 3.60 9.34
CA ALA A 244 6.91 4.23 8.30
C ALA A 244 7.28 5.72 8.12
N ASP A 245 7.49 6.44 9.22
CA ASP A 245 7.92 7.84 9.22
C ASP A 245 9.25 8.04 8.48
N LYS A 246 10.25 7.21 8.78
CA LYS A 246 11.57 7.26 8.16
C LYS A 246 11.52 6.99 6.65
N ALA A 247 10.75 5.98 6.24
CA ALA A 247 10.53 5.66 4.84
C ALA A 247 9.85 6.81 4.11
N ILE A 248 8.74 7.33 4.64
CA ILE A 248 7.98 8.42 4.03
C ILE A 248 8.83 9.67 3.86
N LYS A 249 9.60 10.05 4.87
CA LYS A 249 10.53 11.20 4.78
C LYS A 249 11.57 11.00 3.69
N ALA A 250 12.19 9.82 3.61
CA ALA A 250 13.17 9.50 2.57
C ALA A 250 12.56 9.59 1.15
N TYR A 251 11.33 9.11 0.94
CA TYR A 251 10.66 9.25 -0.35
C TYR A 251 10.33 10.71 -0.71
N ILE A 252 9.93 11.52 0.26
CA ILE A 252 9.70 12.97 0.04
C ILE A 252 11.01 13.67 -0.32
N GLU A 253 12.10 13.37 0.38
CA GLU A 253 13.45 13.89 0.09
C GLU A 253 13.96 13.44 -1.29
N ALA A 254 13.59 12.25 -1.74
CA ALA A 254 13.85 11.76 -3.10
C ALA A 254 12.98 12.40 -4.19
N GLY A 255 12.12 13.39 -3.85
CA GLY A 255 11.31 14.14 -4.79
C GLY A 255 9.91 13.57 -5.07
N VAL A 256 9.42 12.65 -4.24
CA VAL A 256 8.05 12.14 -4.34
C VAL A 256 7.10 13.09 -3.61
N PRO A 257 6.06 13.64 -4.28
CA PRO A 257 5.06 14.46 -3.61
C PRO A 257 4.32 13.66 -2.51
N ALA A 258 4.19 14.22 -1.32
CA ALA A 258 3.49 13.60 -0.20
C ALA A 258 2.07 13.11 -0.59
N SER A 259 1.37 13.87 -1.42
CA SER A 259 0.01 13.52 -1.89
C SER A 259 -0.06 12.28 -2.80
N LYS A 260 1.07 11.77 -3.29
CA LYS A 260 1.15 10.50 -4.03
C LYS A 260 1.54 9.32 -3.16
N ILE A 261 2.05 9.56 -1.95
CA ILE A 261 2.47 8.50 -1.02
C ILE A 261 1.24 7.94 -0.32
N VAL A 262 1.09 6.62 -0.39
CA VAL A 262 0.04 5.85 0.28
C VAL A 262 0.71 4.93 1.29
N MET A 263 0.38 5.09 2.58
CA MET A 263 1.01 4.35 3.68
C MET A 263 0.43 2.93 3.80
N GLY A 264 1.30 1.93 3.92
CA GLY A 264 0.93 0.54 4.15
C GLY A 264 0.51 0.24 5.59
N ILE A 265 -0.51 -0.58 5.72
CA ILE A 265 -1.01 -1.12 6.99
C ILE A 265 -1.01 -2.65 6.88
N ALA A 266 -0.51 -3.33 7.91
CA ALA A 266 -0.52 -4.78 7.96
C ALA A 266 -1.82 -5.29 8.58
N PHE A 267 -2.65 -5.98 7.81
CA PHE A 267 -3.85 -6.64 8.35
C PHE A 267 -3.53 -8.02 8.95
N TYR A 268 -2.27 -8.26 9.25
CA TYR A 268 -1.74 -9.51 9.79
C TYR A 268 -0.64 -9.23 10.82
N GLY A 269 -0.34 -10.23 11.63
CA GLY A 269 0.79 -10.19 12.55
C GLY A 269 1.85 -11.20 12.21
N LYS A 270 3.06 -10.97 12.69
CA LYS A 270 4.22 -11.88 12.58
C LYS A 270 4.68 -12.36 13.94
N GLY A 271 4.88 -13.67 14.07
CA GLY A 271 5.31 -14.31 15.30
C GLY A 271 6.83 -14.50 15.36
N LEU A 272 7.40 -14.34 16.55
CA LEU A 272 8.80 -14.60 16.87
C LEU A 272 8.88 -15.51 18.09
N LYS A 273 9.92 -16.33 18.19
CA LYS A 273 10.23 -17.13 19.37
C LYS A 273 11.44 -16.52 20.09
N LEU A 274 11.32 -16.28 21.40
CA LEU A 274 12.35 -15.65 22.20
C LEU A 274 13.11 -16.67 23.05
N THR A 275 14.35 -16.31 23.42
CA THR A 275 15.18 -17.08 24.38
C THR A 275 15.03 -16.56 25.81
N SER A 276 14.68 -15.30 25.96
CA SER A 276 14.68 -14.56 27.20
C SER A 276 13.54 -14.96 28.16
N ASN A 277 13.71 -14.65 29.44
CA ASN A 277 12.73 -14.77 30.49
C ASN A 277 12.16 -13.40 30.93
N SER A 278 12.22 -12.38 30.09
CA SER A 278 11.65 -11.07 30.44
C SER A 278 10.12 -11.14 30.52
N GLU A 279 9.55 -10.13 31.15
CA GLU A 279 8.09 -10.02 31.30
C GLU A 279 7.39 -9.36 30.12
N ILE A 280 8.17 -8.64 29.28
CA ILE A 280 7.61 -7.81 28.18
C ILE A 280 8.01 -8.30 26.79
N GLY A 281 9.11 -9.02 26.63
CA GLY A 281 9.57 -9.62 25.37
C GLY A 281 10.13 -8.65 24.32
N LEU A 282 9.72 -7.39 24.30
CA LEU A 282 10.20 -6.41 23.32
C LEU A 282 11.68 -6.06 23.54
N GLY A 283 12.50 -6.16 22.48
CA GLY A 283 13.94 -5.98 22.55
C GLY A 283 14.71 -7.25 22.95
N ASP A 284 14.04 -8.33 23.31
CA ASP A 284 14.70 -9.57 23.73
C ASP A 284 15.29 -10.36 22.57
N SER A 285 16.30 -11.17 22.86
CA SER A 285 16.99 -12.01 21.88
C SER A 285 16.07 -13.10 21.31
N LEU A 286 16.20 -13.34 20.00
CA LEU A 286 15.45 -14.37 19.28
C LEU A 286 16.05 -15.76 19.50
N ALA A 287 15.20 -16.76 19.62
CA ALA A 287 15.61 -18.19 19.67
C ALA A 287 16.02 -18.72 18.29
N SER A 288 15.48 -18.15 17.21
CA SER A 288 15.81 -18.48 15.82
C SER A 288 15.65 -17.25 14.95
N SER A 289 16.44 -17.17 13.88
CA SER A 289 16.21 -16.16 12.84
C SER A 289 14.92 -16.47 12.10
N GLY A 290 14.09 -15.47 11.88
CA GLY A 290 12.90 -15.56 11.05
C GLY A 290 11.58 -15.52 11.82
N TYR A 291 10.59 -14.92 11.14
CA TYR A 291 9.22 -14.96 11.63
C TYR A 291 8.64 -16.36 11.55
N GLN A 292 7.94 -16.77 12.60
CA GLN A 292 7.01 -17.89 12.53
C GLN A 292 5.72 -17.40 11.86
N SER A 293 4.93 -18.32 11.29
CA SER A 293 3.74 -18.02 10.49
C SER A 293 2.89 -16.86 11.02
N GLY A 294 2.62 -15.88 10.17
CA GLY A 294 1.69 -14.80 10.45
C GLY A 294 0.24 -15.28 10.53
N LYS A 295 -0.58 -14.51 11.24
CA LYS A 295 -2.03 -14.74 11.34
C LYS A 295 -2.75 -13.45 11.01
N GLY A 296 -3.89 -13.55 10.28
CA GLY A 296 -4.73 -12.41 9.99
C GLY A 296 -5.30 -11.76 11.26
N PHE A 297 -5.59 -10.46 11.19
CA PHE A 297 -5.98 -9.68 12.35
C PHE A 297 -7.26 -10.18 13.03
N THR A 298 -8.26 -10.62 12.25
CA THR A 298 -9.47 -11.22 12.86
C THR A 298 -9.12 -12.37 13.80
N PHE A 299 -8.19 -13.25 13.40
CA PHE A 299 -7.76 -14.37 14.27
C PHE A 299 -7.01 -13.85 15.50
N LEU A 300 -6.11 -12.87 15.34
CA LEU A 300 -5.38 -12.27 16.48
C LEU A 300 -6.35 -11.71 17.51
N LYS A 301 -7.30 -10.90 17.04
CA LYS A 301 -8.28 -10.22 17.92
C LYS A 301 -9.22 -11.21 18.60
N ASP A 302 -9.76 -12.14 17.86
CA ASP A 302 -10.76 -13.06 18.40
C ASP A 302 -10.16 -14.17 19.27
N SER A 303 -8.88 -14.55 19.05
CA SER A 303 -8.33 -15.76 19.64
C SER A 303 -7.07 -15.59 20.48
N LEU A 304 -6.32 -14.48 20.32
CA LEU A 304 -5.04 -14.29 21.00
C LEU A 304 -4.95 -13.04 21.88
N ILE A 305 -5.48 -11.89 21.46
CA ILE A 305 -5.35 -10.65 22.24
C ILE A 305 -5.96 -10.85 23.63
N ASN A 306 -5.10 -10.81 24.67
CA ASN A 306 -5.42 -11.08 26.07
C ASN A 306 -6.10 -12.45 26.31
N LYS A 307 -5.70 -13.48 25.51
CA LYS A 307 -6.22 -14.84 25.58
C LYS A 307 -5.06 -15.84 25.45
N LYS A 308 -5.28 -17.06 25.92
CA LYS A 308 -4.33 -18.18 25.78
C LYS A 308 -2.91 -17.87 26.31
N GLY A 309 -2.83 -17.11 27.40
CA GLY A 309 -1.55 -16.71 28.00
C GLY A 309 -0.85 -15.53 27.28
N PHE A 310 -1.40 -15.00 26.19
CA PHE A 310 -0.91 -13.77 25.59
C PHE A 310 -1.42 -12.54 26.31
N VAL A 311 -0.52 -11.60 26.59
CA VAL A 311 -0.80 -10.26 27.09
C VAL A 311 -0.52 -9.26 25.97
N ALA A 312 -1.44 -8.30 25.80
CA ALA A 312 -1.28 -7.24 24.83
C ALA A 312 -0.55 -6.05 25.46
N PHE A 313 0.45 -5.57 24.73
CA PHE A 313 1.28 -4.41 25.08
C PHE A 313 1.21 -3.37 23.98
N LYS A 314 1.62 -2.14 24.31
CA LYS A 314 1.78 -1.03 23.37
C LYS A 314 3.16 -0.42 23.56
N ASP A 315 3.84 -0.17 22.46
CA ASP A 315 5.00 0.71 22.41
C ASP A 315 4.52 2.09 21.98
N ASP A 316 4.44 3.00 22.95
CA ASP A 316 3.92 4.35 22.69
C ASP A 316 4.86 5.21 21.86
N ASP A 317 6.18 4.95 21.89
CA ASP A 317 7.15 5.64 21.05
C ASP A 317 6.96 5.22 19.59
N ALA A 318 6.92 3.91 19.33
CA ALA A 318 6.78 3.35 17.98
C ALA A 318 5.35 3.41 17.41
N LYS A 319 4.33 3.66 18.26
CA LYS A 319 2.91 3.54 17.94
C LYS A 319 2.56 2.16 17.39
N ALA A 320 3.12 1.13 17.99
CA ALA A 320 2.96 -0.26 17.56
C ALA A 320 2.54 -1.17 18.73
N PRO A 321 1.48 -1.97 18.56
CA PRO A 321 1.07 -2.98 19.53
C PRO A 321 1.85 -4.28 19.32
N TYR A 322 1.91 -5.09 20.37
CA TYR A 322 2.43 -6.46 20.29
C TYR A 322 1.80 -7.35 21.36
N LEU A 323 1.88 -8.66 21.13
CA LEU A 323 1.51 -9.68 22.11
C LEU A 323 2.75 -10.38 22.60
N PHE A 324 2.78 -10.71 23.86
CA PHE A 324 3.79 -11.59 24.42
C PHE A 324 3.17 -12.63 25.35
N ASN A 325 3.67 -13.87 25.25
CA ASN A 325 3.32 -14.97 26.13
C ASN A 325 4.59 -15.43 26.85
N THR A 326 4.66 -15.18 28.15
CA THR A 326 5.83 -15.46 28.98
C THR A 326 6.11 -16.94 29.15
N GLU A 327 5.08 -17.80 29.15
CA GLU A 327 5.24 -19.25 29.30
C GLU A 327 5.79 -19.87 28.01
N THR A 328 5.17 -19.53 26.85
CA THR A 328 5.57 -20.06 25.56
C THR A 328 6.70 -19.28 24.91
N LYS A 329 7.07 -18.11 25.44
CA LYS A 329 8.06 -17.17 24.87
C LYS A 329 7.74 -16.77 23.42
N GLN A 330 6.47 -16.74 23.08
CA GLN A 330 6.01 -16.30 21.78
C GLN A 330 5.70 -14.81 21.82
N PHE A 331 6.30 -14.08 20.89
CA PHE A 331 6.07 -12.66 20.62
C PHE A 331 5.36 -12.51 19.29
N ILE A 332 4.34 -11.65 19.21
CA ILE A 332 3.62 -11.36 17.97
C ILE A 332 3.53 -9.84 17.80
N THR A 333 4.07 -9.34 16.72
CA THR A 333 3.96 -7.93 16.30
C THR A 333 2.87 -7.80 15.24
N TYR A 334 2.06 -6.72 15.28
CA TYR A 334 0.88 -6.57 14.42
C TYR A 334 0.41 -5.09 14.40
N ASP A 335 -0.58 -4.77 13.57
CA ASP A 335 -1.39 -3.55 13.67
C ASP A 335 -2.72 -3.85 14.34
N ASP A 336 -3.20 -2.96 15.22
CA ASP A 336 -4.54 -2.95 15.81
C ASP A 336 -5.28 -1.65 15.49
N GLU A 337 -6.49 -1.49 16.00
CA GLU A 337 -7.28 -0.27 15.76
C GLU A 337 -6.60 0.99 16.29
N TRP A 338 -5.81 0.88 17.38
CA TRP A 338 -5.09 2.02 17.94
C TRP A 338 -3.91 2.44 17.04
N SER A 339 -3.08 1.50 16.58
CA SER A 339 -1.97 1.82 15.67
C SER A 339 -2.47 2.32 14.32
N VAL A 340 -3.56 1.73 13.79
CA VAL A 340 -4.23 2.19 12.56
C VAL A 340 -4.76 3.61 12.71
N ALA A 341 -5.38 3.96 13.85
CA ALA A 341 -5.82 5.34 14.11
C ALA A 341 -4.65 6.33 14.08
N ASN A 342 -3.51 6.01 14.73
CA ASN A 342 -2.30 6.83 14.71
C ASN A 342 -1.73 6.97 13.29
N LYS A 343 -1.71 5.89 12.49
CA LYS A 343 -1.27 5.91 11.09
C LYS A 343 -2.18 6.80 10.23
N CYS A 344 -3.49 6.70 10.40
CA CYS A 344 -4.44 7.55 9.68
C CYS A 344 -4.31 9.03 10.07
N GLU A 345 -4.09 9.34 11.35
CA GLU A 345 -3.80 10.70 11.82
C GLU A 345 -2.51 11.24 11.18
N TYR A 346 -1.46 10.41 11.13
CA TYR A 346 -0.21 10.76 10.45
C TYR A 346 -0.43 11.06 8.97
N VAL A 347 -1.24 10.26 8.26
CA VAL A 347 -1.61 10.49 6.85
C VAL A 347 -2.27 11.85 6.66
N LEU A 348 -3.25 12.19 7.52
CA LEU A 348 -3.95 13.47 7.45
C LEU A 348 -3.02 14.65 7.76
N LYS A 349 -2.23 14.55 8.84
CA LYS A 349 -1.29 15.60 9.28
C LYS A 349 -0.24 15.92 8.22
N ASN A 350 0.30 14.88 7.56
CA ASN A 350 1.34 15.02 6.56
C ASN A 350 0.81 15.13 5.13
N LYS A 351 -0.53 15.23 4.95
CA LYS A 351 -1.20 15.37 3.64
C LYS A 351 -0.79 14.29 2.64
N LEU A 352 -0.64 13.05 3.12
CA LEU A 352 -0.36 11.90 2.27
C LEU A 352 -1.56 11.55 1.41
N GLY A 353 -1.35 10.73 0.36
CA GLY A 353 -2.40 10.28 -0.55
C GLY A 353 -3.47 9.43 0.10
N GLY A 354 -3.10 8.63 1.09
CA GLY A 354 -4.03 7.75 1.80
C GLY A 354 -3.33 6.56 2.45
N VAL A 355 -4.07 5.47 2.57
CA VAL A 355 -3.56 4.19 3.09
C VAL A 355 -3.84 3.05 2.12
N MET A 356 -2.97 2.06 2.11
CA MET A 356 -3.23 0.74 1.53
C MET A 356 -3.02 -0.34 2.58
N PHE A 357 -3.54 -1.53 2.36
CA PHE A 357 -3.33 -2.62 3.29
C PHE A 357 -3.15 -3.98 2.60
N TRP A 358 -2.26 -4.78 3.15
CA TRP A 358 -2.06 -6.18 2.85
C TRP A 358 -2.63 -7.03 3.99
N GLU A 359 -3.60 -7.92 3.83
CA GLU A 359 -4.48 -8.10 2.70
C GLU A 359 -5.93 -8.20 3.21
N TYR A 360 -6.89 -8.01 2.34
CA TYR A 360 -8.29 -7.82 2.70
C TYR A 360 -8.89 -8.96 3.55
N HIS A 361 -8.63 -10.21 3.18
CA HIS A 361 -9.22 -11.36 3.87
C HIS A 361 -8.56 -11.71 5.22
N SER A 362 -7.47 -11.05 5.56
CA SER A 362 -6.83 -11.16 6.88
C SER A 362 -7.61 -10.46 7.99
N ASP A 363 -8.48 -9.49 7.61
CA ASP A 363 -9.44 -8.83 8.52
C ASP A 363 -10.89 -9.14 8.13
N LYS A 364 -11.29 -10.41 8.17
CA LYS A 364 -12.60 -10.90 7.70
C LYS A 364 -13.80 -10.23 8.37
N LYS A 365 -13.65 -9.69 9.58
CA LYS A 365 -14.70 -8.99 10.31
C LYS A 365 -14.65 -7.46 10.12
N GLY A 366 -13.64 -6.96 9.39
CA GLY A 366 -13.51 -5.55 9.03
C GLY A 366 -13.14 -4.61 10.18
N TYR A 367 -12.54 -5.10 11.25
CA TYR A 367 -12.17 -4.30 12.42
C TYR A 367 -11.22 -3.14 12.08
N LEU A 368 -10.15 -3.43 11.32
CA LEU A 368 -9.16 -2.42 10.91
C LEU A 368 -9.70 -1.54 9.79
N LEU A 369 -10.44 -2.11 8.83
CA LEU A 369 -11.06 -1.35 7.75
C LEU A 369 -12.11 -0.36 8.28
N GLU A 370 -12.89 -0.76 9.30
CA GLU A 370 -13.82 0.14 9.97
C GLU A 370 -13.10 1.28 10.69
N GLN A 371 -11.96 0.99 11.34
CA GLN A 371 -11.13 2.02 11.99
C GLN A 371 -10.59 3.02 10.97
N ILE A 372 -10.07 2.56 9.81
CA ILE A 372 -9.63 3.44 8.71
C ILE A 372 -10.79 4.35 8.27
N THR A 373 -11.96 3.76 8.02
CA THR A 373 -13.16 4.50 7.60
C THR A 373 -13.56 5.55 8.62
N LYS A 374 -13.50 5.23 9.91
CA LYS A 374 -13.81 6.15 11.01
C LYS A 374 -12.81 7.30 11.08
N SER A 375 -11.53 7.03 10.85
CA SER A 375 -10.47 8.05 10.93
C SER A 375 -10.48 9.03 9.74
N PHE A 376 -11.07 8.67 8.60
CA PHE A 376 -11.13 9.52 7.39
C PHE A 376 -12.52 10.16 7.16
N LYS A 377 -13.42 10.05 8.11
CA LYS A 377 -14.71 10.78 8.11
C LYS A 377 -14.52 12.22 8.58
#